data_01862f27b140b1ed57d82c37caa45eab
#
_entry.id   01862f27b140b1ed57d82c37caa45eab
#
_cell.length_a   1.000
_cell.length_b   1.000
_cell.length_c   1.000
_cell.angle_alpha   90.00
_cell.angle_beta   90.00
_cell.angle_gamma   90.00
#
_symmetry.space_group_name_H-M   'P 1'
#
loop_
_entity.id
_entity.type
_entity.pdbx_description
1 polymer ?
#
loop_
_entity_poly.entity_id
_entity_poly.type
_entity_poly.pdbx_seq_one_letter_code
_entity_poly.pdbx_strand_id
1 'polypeptide(L)'
;LYFYPKDLTPGCTTESIEFNDNLSKIKKLKANVVGVSRDKLSLHEKFIEKYSFKFPLISDPEEKLCKSFDVIKEKSLYGRKYMGVDRSTFIIDESGKILHAWRNVKVKGHVEEVIDKLKEVQ
;
A
#
# COMPACT_ATOMS: atom_id res chain seq x y z
N LEU A 1 -3.82 1.79 4.93
CA LEU A 1 -3.16 2.60 3.89
C LEU A 1 -1.81 1.99 3.57
N TYR A 2 -1.63 1.53 2.32
CA TYR A 2 -0.34 1.00 1.92
C TYR A 2 0.22 1.76 0.72
N PHE A 3 1.52 2.03 0.79
CA PHE A 3 2.28 2.68 -0.27
C PHE A 3 3.09 1.64 -1.02
N TYR A 4 3.05 1.68 -2.34
CA TYR A 4 3.79 0.74 -3.18
C TYR A 4 4.44 1.46 -4.37
N PRO A 5 5.56 0.91 -4.91
CA PRO A 5 6.32 1.63 -5.92
C PRO A 5 5.63 1.86 -7.26
N LYS A 6 4.96 0.85 -7.83
CA LYS A 6 4.45 1.00 -9.18
C LYS A 6 3.38 -0.03 -9.54
N ASP A 7 2.29 0.43 -10.17
CA ASP A 7 1.23 -0.42 -10.69
C ASP A 7 1.77 -1.46 -11.68
N LEU A 8 1.12 -2.62 -11.71
CA LEU A 8 1.36 -3.68 -12.67
C LEU A 8 2.77 -4.30 -12.62
N THR A 9 3.55 -4.02 -11.57
CA THR A 9 4.81 -4.72 -11.30
C THR A 9 4.53 -5.97 -10.46
N PRO A 10 5.39 -7.03 -10.54
CA PRO A 10 5.08 -8.31 -9.87
C PRO A 10 4.83 -8.22 -8.38
N GLY A 11 5.71 -7.58 -7.62
CA GLY A 11 5.56 -7.47 -6.17
C GLY A 11 4.34 -6.65 -5.75
N CYS A 12 4.11 -5.52 -6.42
CA CYS A 12 2.96 -4.66 -6.13
C CYS A 12 1.64 -5.34 -6.50
N THR A 13 1.64 -6.10 -7.59
CA THR A 13 0.49 -6.88 -8.02
C THR A 13 0.16 -7.95 -6.99
N THR A 14 1.15 -8.71 -6.53
CA THR A 14 0.96 -9.75 -5.52
C THR A 14 0.41 -9.16 -4.23
N GLU A 15 1.00 -8.08 -3.74
CA GLU A 15 0.54 -7.41 -2.51
C GLU A 15 -0.91 -6.94 -2.63
N SER A 16 -1.25 -6.30 -3.73
CA SER A 16 -2.60 -5.78 -3.96
C SER A 16 -3.63 -6.90 -4.10
N ILE A 17 -3.29 -7.99 -4.77
CA ILE A 17 -4.15 -9.17 -4.88
C ILE A 17 -4.39 -9.78 -3.49
N GLU A 18 -3.36 -9.89 -2.66
CA GLU A 18 -3.50 -10.44 -1.32
C GLU A 18 -4.39 -9.57 -0.43
N PHE A 19 -4.27 -8.24 -0.51
CA PHE A 19 -5.20 -7.35 0.18
C PHE A 19 -6.63 -7.53 -0.33
N ASN A 20 -6.80 -7.65 -1.64
CA ASN A 20 -8.13 -7.82 -2.23
C ASN A 20 -8.76 -9.16 -1.83
N ASP A 21 -7.98 -10.24 -1.84
CA ASP A 21 -8.46 -11.57 -1.46
C ASP A 21 -8.86 -11.63 0.03
N ASN A 22 -8.24 -10.82 0.86
CA ASN A 22 -8.51 -10.78 2.29
C ASN A 22 -9.39 -9.59 2.70
N LEU A 23 -9.94 -8.86 1.74
CA LEU A 23 -10.70 -7.64 2.01
C LEU A 23 -11.91 -7.89 2.90
N SER A 24 -12.62 -9.02 2.71
CA SER A 24 -13.78 -9.34 3.54
C SER A 24 -13.39 -9.56 5.00
N LYS A 25 -12.24 -10.19 5.26
CA LYS A 25 -11.71 -10.37 6.62
C LYS A 25 -11.37 -9.02 7.25
N ILE A 26 -10.74 -8.14 6.47
CA ILE A 26 -10.36 -6.81 6.93
C ILE A 26 -11.61 -5.98 7.26
N LYS A 27 -12.63 -6.04 6.41
CA LYS A 27 -13.91 -5.35 6.65
C LYS A 27 -14.64 -5.86 7.89
N LYS A 28 -14.56 -7.16 8.18
CA LYS A 28 -15.11 -7.73 9.41
C LYS A 28 -14.42 -7.16 10.66
N LEU A 29 -13.16 -6.74 10.52
CA LEU A 29 -12.42 -6.05 11.58
C LEU A 29 -12.68 -4.54 11.58
N LYS A 30 -13.69 -4.08 10.87
CA LYS A 30 -14.10 -2.67 10.75
C LYS A 30 -13.03 -1.77 10.15
N ALA A 31 -12.24 -2.32 9.23
CA ALA A 31 -11.20 -1.59 8.53
C ALA A 31 -11.44 -1.61 7.02
N ASN A 32 -10.82 -0.70 6.32
CA ASN A 32 -10.81 -0.62 4.86
C ASN A 32 -9.38 -0.58 4.36
N VAL A 33 -9.18 -0.88 3.09
CA VAL A 33 -7.87 -0.84 2.45
C VAL A 33 -7.83 0.29 1.43
N VAL A 34 -6.75 1.05 1.41
CA VAL A 34 -6.48 2.06 0.39
C VAL A 34 -5.01 1.94 -0.02
N GLY A 35 -4.77 1.81 -1.31
CA GLY A 35 -3.41 1.77 -1.85
C GLY A 35 -3.00 3.14 -2.40
N VAL A 36 -1.72 3.46 -2.34
CA VAL A 36 -1.17 4.71 -2.84
C VAL A 36 0.10 4.45 -3.64
N SER A 37 0.20 5.02 -4.82
CA SER A 37 1.45 5.08 -5.57
C SER A 37 1.56 6.40 -6.33
N ARG A 38 2.72 6.64 -6.95
CA ARG A 38 2.95 7.85 -7.76
C ARG A 38 2.41 7.71 -9.17
N ASP A 39 1.80 6.57 -9.51
CA ASP A 39 1.25 6.35 -10.84
C ASP A 39 0.09 7.28 -11.14
N LYS A 40 -0.11 7.55 -12.43
CA LYS A 40 -1.25 8.37 -12.89
C LYS A 40 -2.56 7.61 -12.70
N LEU A 41 -3.65 8.36 -12.56
CA LEU A 41 -4.98 7.80 -12.38
C LEU A 41 -5.36 6.81 -13.47
N SER A 42 -5.00 7.08 -14.72
CA SER A 42 -5.30 6.18 -15.84
C SER A 42 -4.66 4.79 -15.66
N LEU A 43 -3.47 4.73 -15.09
CA LEU A 43 -2.79 3.46 -14.81
C LEU A 43 -3.45 2.72 -13.65
N HIS A 44 -3.86 3.44 -12.61
CA HIS A 44 -4.65 2.87 -11.50
C HIS A 44 -5.94 2.25 -11.99
N GLU A 45 -6.64 2.91 -12.90
CA GLU A 45 -7.89 2.39 -13.49
C GLU A 45 -7.64 1.06 -14.20
N LYS A 46 -6.56 0.95 -14.96
CA LYS A 46 -6.18 -0.29 -15.64
C LYS A 46 -5.83 -1.39 -14.66
N PHE A 47 -5.13 -1.04 -13.59
CA PHE A 47 -4.72 -1.99 -12.55
C PHE A 47 -5.94 -2.54 -11.81
N ILE A 48 -6.84 -1.67 -11.40
CA ILE A 48 -8.10 -2.05 -10.73
C ILE A 48 -8.94 -2.95 -11.64
N GLU A 49 -9.10 -2.57 -12.90
CA GLU A 49 -9.90 -3.32 -13.86
C GLU A 49 -9.33 -4.71 -14.11
N LYS A 50 -8.02 -4.80 -14.33
CA LYS A 50 -7.35 -6.07 -14.64
C LYS A 50 -7.52 -7.12 -13.55
N TYR A 51 -7.48 -6.71 -12.29
CA TYR A 51 -7.52 -7.64 -11.15
C TYR A 51 -8.81 -7.53 -10.33
N SER A 52 -9.74 -6.70 -10.75
CA SER A 52 -11.05 -6.51 -10.08
C SER A 52 -10.90 -6.14 -8.60
N PHE A 53 -10.02 -5.20 -8.30
CA PHE A 53 -9.85 -4.72 -6.92
C PHE A 53 -11.12 -4.06 -6.41
N LYS A 54 -11.49 -4.38 -5.17
CA LYS A 54 -12.69 -3.85 -4.50
C LYS A 54 -12.38 -2.72 -3.52
N PHE A 55 -11.16 -2.17 -3.55
CA PHE A 55 -10.75 -1.03 -2.74
C PHE A 55 -10.12 0.04 -3.64
N PRO A 56 -10.11 1.31 -3.19
CA PRO A 56 -9.58 2.39 -4.01
C PRO A 56 -8.06 2.46 -4.02
N LEU A 57 -7.53 3.02 -5.11
CA LEU A 57 -6.12 3.37 -5.24
C LEU A 57 -6.01 4.88 -5.41
N ILE A 58 -5.15 5.51 -4.62
CA ILE A 58 -4.91 6.96 -4.69
C ILE A 58 -3.72 7.22 -5.62
N SER A 59 -3.92 8.12 -6.58
CA SER A 59 -2.85 8.60 -7.46
C SER A 59 -2.14 9.78 -6.79
N ASP A 60 -0.83 9.65 -6.57
CA ASP A 60 -0.03 10.67 -5.89
C ASP A 60 1.21 11.05 -6.72
N PRO A 61 1.04 11.51 -7.98
CA PRO A 61 2.19 11.81 -8.86
C PRO A 61 3.05 12.97 -8.36
N GLU A 62 2.48 13.87 -7.57
CA GLU A 62 3.22 15.00 -6.98
C GLU A 62 3.86 14.64 -5.63
N GLU A 63 3.72 13.41 -5.19
CA GLU A 63 4.34 12.88 -3.95
C GLU A 63 3.87 13.56 -2.66
N LYS A 64 2.70 14.19 -2.66
CA LYS A 64 2.18 14.89 -1.47
C LYS A 64 1.97 13.94 -0.29
N LEU A 65 1.25 12.84 -0.51
CA LEU A 65 1.04 11.83 0.52
C LEU A 65 2.33 11.08 0.82
N CYS A 66 3.08 10.70 -0.21
CA CYS A 66 4.33 9.98 -0.02
C CYS A 66 5.31 10.75 0.86
N LYS A 67 5.41 12.06 0.67
CA LYS A 67 6.27 12.91 1.51
C LYS A 67 5.71 13.09 2.92
N SER A 68 4.38 13.24 3.05
CA SER A 68 3.73 13.37 4.36
C SER A 68 3.99 12.14 5.24
N PHE A 69 4.05 10.95 4.65
CA PHE A 69 4.30 9.71 5.37
C PHE A 69 5.77 9.29 5.37
N ASP A 70 6.63 10.12 4.78
CA ASP A 70 8.07 9.87 4.72
C ASP A 70 8.40 8.50 4.12
N VAL A 71 7.81 8.21 2.97
CA VAL A 71 8.04 6.95 2.25
C VAL A 71 8.86 7.10 0.97
N ILE A 72 9.36 8.30 0.68
CA ILE A 72 10.27 8.52 -0.45
C ILE A 72 11.70 8.33 0.08
N LYS A 73 12.38 7.32 -0.43
CA LYS A 73 13.72 6.95 0.02
C LYS A 73 14.67 6.80 -1.15
N GLU A 74 15.95 7.01 -0.90
CA GLU A 74 16.99 6.77 -1.88
C GLU A 74 17.14 5.26 -2.10
N LYS A 75 17.07 4.84 -3.36
CA LYS A 75 17.24 3.45 -3.77
C LYS A 75 18.41 3.35 -4.76
N SER A 76 19.01 2.19 -4.87
CA SER A 76 20.08 1.92 -5.81
C SER A 76 19.73 0.73 -6.69
N LEU A 77 19.94 0.87 -8.00
CA LEU A 77 19.73 -0.19 -8.97
C LEU A 77 20.85 -0.12 -10.01
N TYR A 78 21.62 -1.18 -10.13
CA TYR A 78 22.75 -1.26 -11.05
C TYR A 78 23.72 -0.08 -10.92
N GLY A 79 24.03 0.31 -9.67
CA GLY A 79 24.92 1.42 -9.38
C GLY A 79 24.32 2.82 -9.53
N ARG A 80 23.08 2.93 -9.98
CA ARG A 80 22.38 4.21 -10.09
C ARG A 80 21.51 4.44 -8.85
N LYS A 81 21.58 5.63 -8.31
CA LYS A 81 20.75 6.07 -7.19
C LYS A 81 19.52 6.80 -7.71
N TYR A 82 18.37 6.55 -7.12
CA TYR A 82 17.13 7.25 -7.45
C TYR A 82 16.23 7.33 -6.23
N MET A 83 15.28 8.27 -6.27
CA MET A 83 14.28 8.43 -5.20
C MET A 83 13.04 7.62 -5.56
N GLY A 84 12.66 6.70 -4.71
CA GLY A 84 11.52 5.82 -4.94
C GLY A 84 10.69 5.62 -3.69
N VAL A 85 9.49 5.06 -3.88
CA VAL A 85 8.60 4.73 -2.77
C VAL A 85 9.14 3.51 -2.03
N ASP A 86 9.38 3.67 -0.73
CA ASP A 86 9.66 2.57 0.18
C ASP A 86 8.33 1.90 0.51
N ARG A 87 8.20 0.61 0.16
CA ARG A 87 6.97 -0.14 0.40
C ARG A 87 6.62 -0.08 1.88
N SER A 88 5.50 0.52 2.21
CA SER A 88 5.11 0.81 3.59
C SER A 88 3.62 0.61 3.78
N THR A 89 3.21 0.22 4.98
CA THR A 89 1.79 0.08 5.33
C THR A 89 1.55 0.74 6.67
N PHE A 90 0.41 1.42 6.80
CA PHE A 90 0.02 2.13 8.02
C PHE A 90 -1.39 1.73 8.41
N ILE A 91 -1.59 1.43 9.69
CA ILE A 91 -2.92 1.31 10.27
C ILE A 91 -3.25 2.66 10.89
N ILE A 92 -4.35 3.27 10.44
CA ILE A 92 -4.76 4.61 10.83
C ILE A 92 -6.18 4.50 11.40
N ASP A 93 -6.43 5.11 12.56
CA ASP A 93 -7.76 5.09 13.17
C ASP A 93 -8.67 6.18 12.60
N GLU A 94 -9.91 6.23 13.06
CA GLU A 94 -10.92 7.17 12.57
C GLU A 94 -10.56 8.63 12.82
N SER A 95 -9.71 8.91 13.80
CA SER A 95 -9.25 10.27 14.12
C SER A 95 -8.01 10.68 13.31
N GLY A 96 -7.49 9.78 12.47
CA GLY A 96 -6.28 10.03 11.70
C GLY A 96 -4.98 9.68 12.41
N LYS A 97 -5.07 9.03 13.56
CA LYS A 97 -3.87 8.63 14.32
C LYS A 97 -3.29 7.34 13.75
N ILE A 98 -1.98 7.32 13.56
CA ILE A 98 -1.27 6.11 13.14
C ILE A 98 -1.11 5.18 14.33
N LEU A 99 -1.72 4.00 14.25
CA LEU A 99 -1.67 2.99 15.30
C LEU A 99 -0.48 2.05 15.14
N HIS A 100 -0.08 1.79 13.90
CA HIS A 100 1.08 0.96 13.60
C HIS A 100 1.60 1.27 12.20
N ALA A 101 2.90 1.08 12.00
CA ALA A 101 3.56 1.31 10.72
C ALA A 101 4.53 0.17 10.40
N TRP A 102 4.53 -0.25 9.14
CA TRP A 102 5.54 -1.15 8.58
C TRP A 102 6.28 -0.40 7.50
N ARG A 103 7.60 -0.43 7.54
CA ARG A 103 8.46 0.18 6.52
C ARG A 103 9.37 -0.88 5.91
N ASN A 104 9.85 -0.64 4.70
CA ASN A 104 10.68 -1.60 3.98
C ASN A 104 10.03 -2.98 3.93
N VAL A 105 8.75 -3.01 3.54
CA VAL A 105 7.91 -4.20 3.59
C VAL A 105 8.36 -5.26 2.59
N LYS A 106 8.40 -6.51 3.05
CA LYS A 106 8.51 -7.68 2.20
C LYS A 106 7.09 -8.22 1.97
N VAL A 107 6.72 -8.46 0.73
CA VAL A 107 5.35 -8.82 0.37
C VAL A 107 4.91 -10.14 1.00
N LYS A 108 5.80 -11.13 1.05
CA LYS A 108 5.46 -12.45 1.58
C LYS A 108 5.03 -12.38 3.04
N GLY A 109 3.81 -12.83 3.32
CA GLY A 109 3.26 -12.86 4.67
C GLY A 109 2.83 -11.51 5.24
N HIS A 110 2.99 -10.42 4.48
CA HIS A 110 2.71 -9.07 4.99
C HIS A 110 1.23 -8.85 5.30
N VAL A 111 0.34 -9.25 4.39
CA VAL A 111 -1.10 -9.04 4.58
C VAL A 111 -1.60 -9.79 5.82
N GLU A 112 -1.08 -10.97 6.09
CA GLU A 112 -1.40 -11.73 7.31
C GLU A 112 -0.96 -10.98 8.56
N GLU A 113 0.24 -10.39 8.53
CA GLU A 113 0.73 -9.57 9.64
C GLU A 113 -0.17 -8.36 9.90
N VAL A 114 -0.64 -7.71 8.82
CA VAL A 114 -1.55 -6.58 8.92
C VAL A 114 -2.88 -7.01 9.57
N ILE A 115 -3.43 -8.14 9.16
CA ILE A 115 -4.68 -8.66 9.73
C ILE A 115 -4.50 -8.97 11.22
N ASP A 116 -3.41 -9.64 11.58
CA ASP A 116 -3.12 -9.96 12.97
C ASP A 116 -2.99 -8.70 13.82
N LYS A 117 -2.33 -7.67 13.29
CA LYS A 117 -2.20 -6.39 14.00
C LYS A 117 -3.53 -5.65 14.15
N LEU A 118 -4.39 -5.73 13.13
CA LEU A 118 -5.73 -5.16 13.22
C LEU A 118 -6.53 -5.78 14.37
N LYS A 119 -6.39 -7.08 14.58
CA LYS A 119 -7.05 -7.75 15.72
C LYS A 119 -6.51 -7.26 17.06
N GLU A 120 -5.21 -6.99 17.15
CA GLU A 120 -4.58 -6.51 18.39
C GLU A 120 -5.00 -5.08 18.77
N VAL A 121 -5.18 -4.19 17.77
CA VAL A 121 -5.45 -2.76 18.05
C VAL A 121 -6.94 -2.44 18.18
N GLN A 122 -7.80 -3.44 18.15
CA GLN A 122 -9.24 -3.25 18.34
C GLN A 122 -9.71 -3.61 19.73
#